data_f62da763152846fcb9fb7befce9473e0
#
_entry.id   f62da763152846fcb9fb7befce9473e0
#
_cell.length_a   1.000
_cell.length_b   1.000
_cell.length_c   1.000
_cell.angle_alpha   90.00
_cell.angle_beta   90.00
_cell.angle_gamma   90.00
#
_symmetry.space_group_name_H-M   'P 1'
#
loop_
_entity.id
_entity.type
_entity.pdbx_description
1 polymer ?
#
loop_
_entity_poly.entity_id
_entity_poly.type
_entity_poly.pdbx_seq_one_letter_code
_entity_poly.pdbx_strand_id
1 'polypeptide(L)'
;MEIDYDKLQKLGIKNDGKKKQHCPSCHNGRKNKRDKSLAVNWTDCVAYCHHCGQTFLFGKTGRNTAASPPLQTTNKVWVGYRKPVRLTNEEPLDANMTDWFAGRGIPLEVAQQEGICKVCRTLPQTGNVERCIVFPYTADGELVNRKYRDGAKNFMMESGARLVPWRIDHIKDTPQCIITEGEMDALSYLVAGRDDVISVPNGAQKNLTYLDDFIETHFENKQTIYIASDTDDKGMELRAELVRRLGEERCRIVTYGEGCKDANELLVKAGSDALLQAIEQAVEVPLDGVFTAADVMDELQVLFEKGMQKGAVLHMGALDEMFSVETGRLMIITGIPGDGKSEFLDEMTVRLSLYYDWRCAYFSPENFPVTMHLQKLVEKIVGKRFMKGVMPQSEFDAAVSYLSHNFFDILPEEGYRVDAIIERAETLVRRKGIRVFVLDPYNCLEHQIPSGQSETQYISEFLEKLRSFARRRQVLVILAAHPTKLKQDTLTKRFPVPTMYDISGSAAFFNKADFGIAVERDRSRGVTRIHVQKVKFRHLGYPGIASFKYNHHNGRFMAFEEPATPDLPDPHVTWDNSNWLSVKQPIQMSLFDEEESAHGCPK
;
A
#
# COMPACT_ATOMS: atom_id res chain seq x y z
N MET A 1 -15.97 -9.66 32.33
CA MET A 1 -17.34 -10.00 31.83
C MET A 1 -17.74 -11.35 32.40
N GLU A 2 -19.01 -11.56 32.75
CA GLU A 2 -19.48 -12.87 33.25
C GLU A 2 -19.80 -13.78 32.06
N ILE A 3 -19.40 -15.05 32.16
CA ILE A 3 -19.60 -16.02 31.07
C ILE A 3 -21.06 -16.43 30.98
N ASP A 4 -21.63 -16.39 29.78
CA ASP A 4 -22.94 -16.97 29.47
C ASP A 4 -22.74 -18.43 29.00
N TYR A 5 -22.93 -19.38 29.90
CA TYR A 5 -22.69 -20.79 29.66
C TYR A 5 -23.67 -21.40 28.65
N ASP A 6 -24.91 -20.92 28.60
CA ASP A 6 -25.90 -21.40 27.62
C ASP A 6 -25.52 -20.95 26.20
N LYS A 7 -25.05 -19.72 26.08
CA LYS A 7 -24.55 -19.19 24.81
C LYS A 7 -23.28 -19.87 24.37
N LEU A 8 -22.35 -20.15 25.30
CA LEU A 8 -21.11 -20.87 25.04
C LEU A 8 -21.40 -22.27 24.47
N GLN A 9 -22.37 -23.00 25.05
CA GLN A 9 -22.79 -24.31 24.60
C GLN A 9 -23.43 -24.27 23.21
N LYS A 10 -24.33 -23.30 22.96
CA LYS A 10 -24.94 -23.08 21.62
C LYS A 10 -23.90 -22.75 20.55
N LEU A 11 -22.83 -22.07 20.90
CA LEU A 11 -21.72 -21.76 20.00
C LEU A 11 -20.78 -22.96 19.78
N GLY A 12 -20.94 -24.07 20.51
CA GLY A 12 -20.11 -25.27 20.36
C GLY A 12 -18.69 -25.12 20.90
N ILE A 13 -18.44 -24.15 21.78
CA ILE A 13 -17.14 -23.90 22.40
C ILE A 13 -17.09 -24.64 23.74
N LYS A 14 -16.07 -25.47 23.94
CA LYS A 14 -15.94 -26.27 25.16
C LYS A 14 -15.48 -25.43 26.33
N ASN A 15 -16.19 -25.52 27.45
CA ASN A 15 -15.79 -24.88 28.71
C ASN A 15 -14.73 -25.72 29.43
N ASP A 16 -13.53 -25.77 28.88
CA ASP A 16 -12.40 -26.54 29.42
C ASP A 16 -11.23 -25.65 29.89
N GLY A 17 -11.42 -24.33 29.92
CA GLY A 17 -10.42 -23.33 30.32
C GLY A 17 -9.25 -23.20 29.35
N LYS A 18 -9.20 -23.96 28.27
CA LYS A 18 -8.07 -23.93 27.32
C LYS A 18 -8.14 -22.71 26.43
N LYS A 19 -7.00 -22.07 26.23
CA LYS A 19 -6.86 -20.89 25.35
C LYS A 19 -6.93 -21.21 23.86
N LYS A 20 -6.73 -22.48 23.45
CA LYS A 20 -6.82 -22.93 22.05
C LYS A 20 -7.72 -24.16 21.91
N GLN A 21 -8.72 -24.06 21.02
CA GLN A 21 -9.70 -25.12 20.76
C GLN A 21 -9.92 -25.30 19.25
N HIS A 22 -10.68 -26.34 18.88
CA HIS A 22 -11.16 -26.51 17.50
C HIS A 22 -12.28 -25.52 17.22
N CYS A 23 -12.28 -24.91 16.04
CA CYS A 23 -13.33 -23.97 15.65
C CYS A 23 -14.63 -24.72 15.32
N PRO A 24 -15.77 -24.42 15.95
CA PRO A 24 -17.03 -25.10 15.69
C PRO A 24 -17.53 -24.90 14.25
N SER A 25 -17.22 -23.77 13.63
CA SER A 25 -17.70 -23.44 12.28
C SER A 25 -16.90 -24.09 11.15
N CYS A 26 -15.58 -24.20 11.26
CA CYS A 26 -14.76 -24.63 10.12
C CYS A 26 -13.95 -25.92 10.36
N HIS A 27 -13.87 -26.42 11.60
CA HIS A 27 -13.06 -27.59 11.92
C HIS A 27 -13.46 -28.86 11.11
N ASN A 28 -14.76 -29.09 10.93
CA ASN A 28 -15.26 -30.30 10.25
C ASN A 28 -14.91 -30.34 8.75
N GLY A 29 -14.75 -29.19 8.11
CA GLY A 29 -14.40 -29.06 6.69
C GLY A 29 -12.89 -29.11 6.39
N ARG A 30 -12.01 -29.21 7.40
CA ARG A 30 -10.56 -29.11 7.22
C ARG A 30 -9.89 -30.44 6.91
N LYS A 31 -8.82 -30.39 6.13
CA LYS A 31 -7.91 -31.51 5.90
C LYS A 31 -7.15 -31.89 7.18
N ASN A 32 -6.65 -30.92 7.94
CA ASN A 32 -5.96 -31.14 9.21
C ASN A 32 -6.92 -31.09 10.40
N LYS A 33 -7.32 -32.27 10.89
CA LYS A 33 -8.23 -32.43 12.04
C LYS A 33 -7.58 -32.18 13.41
N ARG A 34 -6.27 -32.00 13.49
CA ARG A 34 -5.53 -31.74 14.75
C ARG A 34 -5.37 -30.26 15.05
N ASP A 35 -5.63 -29.39 14.07
CA ASP A 35 -5.44 -27.95 14.19
C ASP A 35 -6.46 -27.28 15.14
N LYS A 36 -5.93 -26.59 16.17
CA LYS A 36 -6.69 -25.83 17.17
C LYS A 36 -6.61 -24.34 16.91
N SER A 37 -7.20 -23.88 15.84
CA SER A 37 -7.15 -22.50 15.37
C SER A 37 -8.10 -21.52 16.08
N LEU A 38 -8.98 -21.99 16.97
CA LEU A 38 -9.83 -21.12 17.78
C LEU A 38 -9.06 -20.67 19.04
N ALA A 39 -8.70 -19.40 19.09
CA ALA A 39 -8.17 -18.78 20.30
C ALA A 39 -9.34 -18.31 21.20
N VAL A 40 -9.34 -18.74 22.47
CA VAL A 40 -10.40 -18.40 23.43
C VAL A 40 -9.83 -17.53 24.54
N ASN A 41 -10.41 -16.35 24.68
CA ASN A 41 -10.13 -15.44 25.80
C ASN A 41 -11.30 -15.51 26.80
N TRP A 42 -11.06 -16.19 27.91
CA TRP A 42 -12.05 -16.42 28.96
C TRP A 42 -12.37 -15.18 29.80
N THR A 43 -11.42 -14.27 29.91
CA THR A 43 -11.57 -13.03 30.70
C THR A 43 -12.53 -12.06 29.99
N ASP A 44 -12.40 -11.96 28.67
CA ASP A 44 -13.19 -11.04 27.85
C ASP A 44 -14.40 -11.73 27.21
N CYS A 45 -14.59 -13.04 27.47
CA CYS A 45 -15.70 -13.86 26.96
C CYS A 45 -15.80 -13.84 25.43
N VAL A 46 -14.66 -13.90 24.72
CA VAL A 46 -14.57 -13.89 23.28
C VAL A 46 -13.70 -15.03 22.76
N ALA A 47 -14.05 -15.60 21.63
CA ALA A 47 -13.17 -16.53 20.91
C ALA A 47 -13.07 -16.12 19.44
N TYR A 48 -11.86 -16.28 18.88
CA TYR A 48 -11.56 -15.93 17.49
C TYR A 48 -10.89 -17.10 16.76
N CYS A 49 -11.35 -17.42 15.57
CA CYS A 49 -10.74 -18.45 14.74
C CYS A 49 -9.77 -17.85 13.73
N HIS A 50 -8.49 -18.14 13.88
CA HIS A 50 -7.43 -17.66 12.98
C HIS A 50 -7.48 -18.26 11.56
N HIS A 51 -8.30 -19.31 11.32
CA HIS A 51 -8.44 -19.90 10.00
C HIS A 51 -9.61 -19.33 9.19
N CYS A 52 -10.82 -19.22 9.79
CA CYS A 52 -12.00 -18.73 9.08
C CYS A 52 -12.40 -17.30 9.44
N GLY A 53 -11.62 -16.62 10.29
CA GLY A 53 -11.86 -15.23 10.71
C GLY A 53 -13.09 -15.04 11.62
N GLN A 54 -13.81 -16.10 11.98
CA GLN A 54 -15.05 -15.97 12.73
C GLN A 54 -14.82 -15.67 14.21
N THR A 55 -15.56 -14.68 14.73
CA THR A 55 -15.54 -14.29 16.14
C THR A 55 -16.80 -14.82 16.85
N PHE A 56 -16.64 -15.31 18.06
CA PHE A 56 -17.69 -15.84 18.92
C PHE A 56 -17.70 -15.07 20.25
N LEU A 57 -18.83 -14.46 20.60
CA LEU A 57 -19.02 -13.73 21.86
C LEU A 57 -19.91 -14.55 22.79
N PHE A 58 -19.45 -14.83 24.02
CA PHE A 58 -20.15 -15.66 24.99
C PHE A 58 -20.23 -15.04 26.40
N GLY A 59 -20.17 -13.71 26.50
CA GLY A 59 -20.44 -12.97 27.74
C GLY A 59 -21.93 -12.69 27.94
N LYS A 60 -22.39 -12.60 29.20
CA LYS A 60 -23.73 -12.13 29.54
C LYS A 60 -23.87 -10.66 29.17
N THR A 61 -24.81 -10.33 28.28
CA THR A 61 -25.09 -8.95 27.88
C THR A 61 -26.16 -8.34 28.79
N GLY A 62 -25.79 -7.36 29.60
CA GLY A 62 -26.74 -6.40 30.10
C GLY A 62 -27.05 -5.36 29.04
N ARG A 63 -28.28 -5.41 28.47
CA ARG A 63 -28.91 -4.48 27.52
C ARG A 63 -28.18 -4.21 26.20
N ASN A 64 -28.93 -4.50 25.12
CA ASN A 64 -28.67 -4.28 23.72
C ASN A 64 -27.82 -3.04 23.39
N THR A 65 -26.59 -3.25 23.02
CA THR A 65 -25.88 -2.52 21.98
C THR A 65 -25.14 -3.57 21.17
N ALA A 66 -25.35 -3.60 19.86
CA ALA A 66 -24.52 -4.36 18.93
C ALA A 66 -23.11 -3.75 18.98
N ALA A 67 -22.32 -4.18 19.97
CA ALA A 67 -20.93 -3.84 20.06
C ALA A 67 -20.16 -4.75 19.14
N SER A 68 -19.57 -4.17 18.13
CA SER A 68 -18.44 -4.76 17.41
C SER A 68 -17.43 -5.32 18.41
N PRO A 69 -16.70 -6.42 18.11
CA PRO A 69 -15.74 -6.99 19.03
C PRO A 69 -14.77 -5.91 19.51
N PRO A 70 -14.41 -5.89 20.81
CA PRO A 70 -13.38 -4.98 21.25
C PRO A 70 -12.12 -5.30 20.49
N LEU A 71 -11.75 -4.41 19.60
CA LEU A 71 -10.44 -4.36 19.03
C LEU A 71 -9.44 -4.31 20.17
N GLN A 72 -8.50 -5.22 20.19
CA GLN A 72 -7.25 -4.92 20.86
C GLN A 72 -6.69 -3.70 20.10
N THR A 73 -7.05 -2.53 20.57
CA THR A 73 -6.34 -1.32 20.26
C THR A 73 -4.93 -1.50 20.79
N THR A 74 -4.06 -2.09 19.99
CA THR A 74 -2.69 -1.67 20.07
C THR A 74 -2.75 -0.22 19.64
N ASN A 75 -2.92 0.67 20.61
CA ASN A 75 -2.67 2.09 20.47
C ASN A 75 -1.25 2.22 19.94
N LYS A 76 -1.08 2.14 18.63
CA LYS A 76 0.07 2.70 17.97
C LYS A 76 -0.19 4.22 17.85
N VAL A 77 -0.34 4.87 18.97
CA VAL A 77 0.21 6.22 19.12
C VAL A 77 1.65 6.04 18.67
N TRP A 78 2.08 6.80 17.71
CA TRP A 78 3.46 6.84 17.25
C TRP A 78 4.34 7.27 18.44
N VAL A 79 4.62 6.33 19.33
CA VAL A 79 5.65 6.41 20.33
C VAL A 79 6.92 6.14 19.56
N GLY A 80 7.82 7.10 19.50
CA GLY A 80 9.04 7.03 18.70
C GLY A 80 9.69 5.63 18.73
N TYR A 81 10.46 5.30 17.70
CA TYR A 81 11.08 3.99 17.55
C TYR A 81 11.74 3.52 18.85
N ARG A 82 11.53 2.25 19.22
CA ARG A 82 12.20 1.65 20.37
C ARG A 82 13.63 1.34 19.98
N LYS A 83 14.60 1.88 20.73
CA LYS A 83 16.00 1.45 20.55
C LYS A 83 16.13 -0.01 20.98
N PRO A 84 16.87 -0.85 20.22
CA PRO A 84 17.12 -2.22 20.60
C PRO A 84 17.79 -2.30 21.97
N VAL A 85 17.31 -3.19 22.83
CA VAL A 85 17.94 -3.43 24.14
C VAL A 85 19.24 -4.17 23.91
N ARG A 86 20.29 -3.85 24.71
CA ARG A 86 21.56 -4.58 24.67
C ARG A 86 21.30 -6.05 24.98
N LEU A 87 21.74 -6.94 24.08
CA LEU A 87 21.68 -8.37 24.33
C LEU A 87 22.80 -8.78 25.30
N THR A 88 22.48 -9.65 26.24
CA THR A 88 23.42 -10.17 27.22
C THR A 88 23.97 -11.57 26.86
N ASN A 89 23.42 -12.15 25.78
CA ASN A 89 23.70 -13.50 25.31
C ASN A 89 24.22 -13.54 23.86
N GLU A 90 24.86 -12.47 23.42
CA GLU A 90 25.59 -12.45 22.15
C GLU A 90 26.83 -13.32 22.25
N GLU A 91 26.97 -14.24 21.30
CA GLU A 91 28.11 -15.15 21.19
C GLU A 91 28.69 -15.11 19.78
N PRO A 92 29.97 -15.43 19.58
CA PRO A 92 30.51 -15.67 18.26
C PRO A 92 29.73 -16.73 17.49
N LEU A 93 29.77 -16.69 16.16
CA LEU A 93 29.18 -17.74 15.32
C LEU A 93 29.80 -19.10 15.68
N ASP A 94 28.96 -20.10 15.83
CA ASP A 94 29.45 -21.48 16.11
C ASP A 94 29.91 -22.17 14.80
N ALA A 95 30.52 -23.34 14.93
CA ALA A 95 31.08 -24.08 13.79
C ALA A 95 30.04 -24.33 12.69
N ASN A 96 28.82 -24.75 13.06
CA ASN A 96 27.75 -24.99 12.07
C ASN A 96 27.35 -23.72 11.30
N MET A 97 27.31 -22.58 11.99
CA MET A 97 27.02 -21.28 11.35
C MET A 97 28.18 -20.83 10.47
N THR A 98 29.42 -21.04 10.93
CA THR A 98 30.62 -20.74 10.14
C THR A 98 30.65 -21.57 8.85
N ASP A 99 30.41 -22.90 8.99
CA ASP A 99 30.32 -23.80 7.82
C ASP A 99 29.19 -23.41 6.87
N TRP A 100 28.06 -22.94 7.41
CA TRP A 100 26.95 -22.46 6.60
C TRP A 100 27.30 -21.20 5.80
N PHE A 101 28.04 -20.23 6.38
CA PHE A 101 28.56 -19.06 5.66
C PHE A 101 29.60 -19.47 4.61
N ALA A 102 30.53 -20.36 4.99
CA ALA A 102 31.55 -20.89 4.06
C ALA A 102 30.92 -21.61 2.85
N GLY A 103 29.87 -22.41 3.10
CA GLY A 103 29.10 -23.08 2.02
C GLY A 103 28.38 -22.09 1.07
N ARG A 104 28.24 -20.83 1.47
CA ARG A 104 27.70 -19.73 0.67
C ARG A 104 28.78 -18.80 0.12
N GLY A 105 30.05 -19.20 0.21
CA GLY A 105 31.17 -18.42 -0.28
C GLY A 105 31.48 -17.17 0.55
N ILE A 106 30.95 -17.08 1.79
CA ILE A 106 31.17 -15.93 2.68
C ILE A 106 32.21 -16.32 3.74
N PRO A 107 33.42 -15.73 3.74
CA PRO A 107 34.42 -15.91 4.78
C PRO A 107 33.92 -15.42 6.14
N LEU A 108 34.32 -16.11 7.22
CA LEU A 108 33.93 -15.76 8.58
C LEU A 108 34.32 -14.31 8.94
N GLU A 109 35.48 -13.87 8.46
CA GLU A 109 36.01 -12.54 8.71
C GLU A 109 35.06 -11.46 8.18
N VAL A 110 34.44 -11.66 7.02
CA VAL A 110 33.46 -10.73 6.43
C VAL A 110 32.22 -10.64 7.33
N ALA A 111 31.71 -11.78 7.78
CA ALA A 111 30.57 -11.81 8.69
C ALA A 111 30.87 -11.14 10.05
N GLN A 112 32.08 -11.33 10.58
CA GLN A 112 32.53 -10.72 11.84
C GLN A 112 32.72 -9.20 11.71
N GLN A 113 33.26 -8.72 10.59
CA GLN A 113 33.43 -7.28 10.33
C GLN A 113 32.08 -6.55 10.34
N GLU A 114 31.03 -7.22 9.86
CA GLU A 114 29.67 -6.67 9.87
C GLU A 114 28.95 -6.87 11.23
N GLY A 115 29.65 -7.33 12.26
CA GLY A 115 29.09 -7.53 13.61
C GLY A 115 28.05 -8.64 13.69
N ILE A 116 28.07 -9.57 12.73
CA ILE A 116 27.14 -10.71 12.72
C ILE A 116 27.53 -11.67 13.82
N CYS A 117 26.58 -12.05 14.66
CA CYS A 117 26.80 -12.90 15.82
C CYS A 117 25.68 -13.95 15.97
N LYS A 118 25.82 -14.80 16.98
CA LYS A 118 24.83 -15.81 17.36
C LYS A 118 24.10 -15.38 18.63
N VAL A 119 22.81 -15.68 18.68
CA VAL A 119 21.99 -15.52 19.89
C VAL A 119 20.96 -16.65 19.99
N CYS A 120 20.61 -17.04 21.21
CA CYS A 120 19.45 -17.89 21.45
C CYS A 120 18.23 -17.02 21.77
N ARG A 121 17.15 -17.14 20.97
CA ARG A 121 15.96 -16.30 21.10
C ARG A 121 14.69 -17.08 20.76
N THR A 122 13.60 -16.77 21.48
CA THR A 122 12.28 -17.32 21.13
C THR A 122 11.76 -16.67 19.87
N LEU A 123 11.52 -17.48 18.83
CA LEU A 123 10.91 -17.02 17.58
C LEU A 123 9.38 -17.20 17.62
N PRO A 124 8.59 -16.19 17.20
CA PRO A 124 7.13 -16.27 17.18
C PRO A 124 6.59 -17.42 16.32
N GLN A 125 7.30 -17.77 15.25
CA GLN A 125 6.90 -18.79 14.29
C GLN A 125 6.93 -20.21 14.90
N THR A 126 7.95 -20.51 15.68
CA THR A 126 8.11 -21.84 16.32
C THR A 126 7.59 -21.87 17.75
N GLY A 127 7.55 -20.72 18.43
CA GLY A 127 7.27 -20.60 19.86
C GLY A 127 8.38 -21.15 20.76
N ASN A 128 9.50 -21.59 20.18
CA ASN A 128 10.65 -22.18 20.86
C ASN A 128 11.83 -21.21 20.91
N VAL A 129 12.79 -21.51 21.78
CA VAL A 129 14.10 -20.85 21.79
C VAL A 129 14.95 -21.48 20.70
N GLU A 130 15.25 -20.69 19.68
CA GLU A 130 16.05 -21.10 18.53
C GLU A 130 17.44 -20.45 18.57
N ARG A 131 18.43 -21.11 17.97
CA ARG A 131 19.74 -20.52 17.71
C ARG A 131 19.64 -19.68 16.45
N CYS A 132 19.85 -18.38 16.58
CA CYS A 132 19.69 -17.42 15.50
C CYS A 132 21.01 -16.74 15.14
N ILE A 133 21.25 -16.55 13.86
CA ILE A 133 22.18 -15.56 13.31
C ILE A 133 21.52 -14.18 13.46
N VAL A 134 22.29 -13.19 13.92
CA VAL A 134 21.84 -11.82 14.14
C VAL A 134 22.56 -10.90 13.19
N PHE A 135 21.81 -10.15 12.40
CA PHE A 135 22.31 -9.06 11.55
C PHE A 135 22.00 -7.74 12.26
N PRO A 136 23.02 -6.96 12.68
CA PRO A 136 22.81 -5.64 13.26
C PRO A 136 22.48 -4.62 12.18
N TYR A 137 21.51 -3.76 12.44
CA TYR A 137 21.11 -2.66 11.55
C TYR A 137 21.48 -1.33 12.22
N THR A 138 22.36 -0.59 11.60
CA THR A 138 22.80 0.73 12.07
C THR A 138 22.28 1.83 11.16
N ALA A 139 22.08 3.00 11.74
CA ALA A 139 21.84 4.24 11.03
C ALA A 139 22.42 5.41 11.84
N ASP A 140 23.14 6.31 11.17
CA ASP A 140 23.90 7.41 11.80
C ASP A 140 24.88 6.92 12.88
N GLY A 141 25.49 5.74 12.68
CA GLY A 141 26.42 5.09 13.59
C GLY A 141 25.79 4.46 14.82
N GLU A 142 24.47 4.51 14.99
CA GLU A 142 23.76 3.90 16.10
C GLU A 142 23.06 2.58 15.70
N LEU A 143 23.06 1.59 16.58
CA LEU A 143 22.25 0.38 16.41
C LEU A 143 20.77 0.70 16.56
N VAL A 144 19.99 0.54 15.48
CA VAL A 144 18.57 0.90 15.43
C VAL A 144 17.63 -0.30 15.30
N ASN A 145 18.16 -1.46 14.83
CA ASN A 145 17.37 -2.69 14.72
C ASN A 145 18.29 -3.92 14.70
N ARG A 146 17.72 -5.11 14.78
CA ARG A 146 18.37 -6.40 14.55
C ARG A 146 17.43 -7.32 13.81
N LYS A 147 17.96 -8.08 12.86
CA LYS A 147 17.26 -9.17 12.20
C LYS A 147 17.82 -10.50 12.67
N TYR A 148 16.94 -11.37 13.10
CA TYR A 148 17.25 -12.69 13.58
C TYR A 148 16.85 -13.71 12.52
N ARG A 149 17.70 -14.71 12.30
CA ARG A 149 17.46 -15.79 11.35
C ARG A 149 17.85 -17.12 11.96
N ASP A 150 16.92 -18.08 12.01
CA ASP A 150 17.22 -19.46 12.42
C ASP A 150 17.68 -20.34 11.24
N GLY A 151 17.98 -21.60 11.54
CA GLY A 151 18.40 -22.59 10.54
C GLY A 151 17.29 -22.98 9.55
N ALA A 152 16.01 -22.80 9.91
CA ALA A 152 14.84 -23.14 9.10
C ALA A 152 14.34 -21.97 8.24
N LYS A 153 15.13 -20.88 8.11
CA LYS A 153 14.80 -19.63 7.43
C LYS A 153 13.63 -18.84 8.07
N ASN A 154 13.36 -19.00 9.36
CA ASN A 154 12.46 -18.10 10.06
C ASN A 154 13.20 -16.80 10.39
N PHE A 155 12.53 -15.67 10.15
CA PHE A 155 13.10 -14.35 10.38
C PHE A 155 12.27 -13.58 11.40
N MET A 156 12.93 -12.74 12.20
CA MET A 156 12.28 -11.81 13.10
C MET A 156 13.11 -10.54 13.19
N MET A 157 12.45 -9.38 13.29
CA MET A 157 13.08 -8.10 13.64
C MET A 157 12.62 -7.65 15.03
N GLU A 158 13.35 -6.71 15.63
CA GLU A 158 12.97 -6.15 16.93
C GLU A 158 11.64 -5.41 16.84
N SER A 159 10.68 -5.78 17.68
CA SER A 159 9.34 -5.19 17.66
C SER A 159 9.37 -3.71 18.05
N GLY A 160 8.83 -2.85 17.18
CA GLY A 160 8.78 -1.41 17.37
C GLY A 160 10.10 -0.68 17.13
N ALA A 161 11.15 -1.36 16.66
CA ALA A 161 12.41 -0.75 16.27
C ALA A 161 12.29 -0.06 14.88
N ARG A 162 13.20 0.91 14.62
CA ARG A 162 13.24 1.61 13.33
C ARG A 162 13.62 0.63 12.22
N LEU A 163 12.85 0.63 11.15
CA LEU A 163 13.17 -0.14 9.96
C LEU A 163 14.06 0.71 9.04
N VAL A 164 15.23 0.20 8.70
CA VAL A 164 16.22 0.87 7.85
C VAL A 164 16.85 -0.15 6.91
N PRO A 165 17.40 0.23 5.75
CA PRO A 165 18.22 -0.67 4.94
C PRO A 165 19.45 -1.14 5.74
N TRP A 166 19.83 -2.39 5.58
CA TRP A 166 21.06 -2.91 6.16
C TRP A 166 22.26 -2.22 5.53
N ARG A 167 23.23 -1.76 6.34
CA ARG A 167 24.42 -1.01 5.95
C ARG A 167 24.15 0.37 5.33
N ILE A 168 23.03 1.02 5.65
CA ILE A 168 22.66 2.31 5.05
C ILE A 168 23.76 3.40 5.20
N ASP A 169 24.50 3.40 6.31
CA ASP A 169 25.56 4.38 6.57
C ASP A 169 26.72 4.28 5.57
N HIS A 170 27.00 3.10 5.01
CA HIS A 170 28.11 2.85 4.09
C HIS A 170 27.96 3.52 2.72
N ILE A 171 26.73 3.86 2.35
CA ILE A 171 26.49 4.51 1.05
C ILE A 171 26.39 6.02 1.14
N LYS A 172 26.43 6.64 2.34
CA LYS A 172 26.13 8.06 2.53
C LYS A 172 26.98 8.97 1.64
N ASP A 173 28.28 8.74 1.61
CA ASP A 173 29.26 9.61 0.94
C ASP A 173 29.79 9.03 -0.39
N THR A 174 29.24 7.89 -0.86
CA THR A 174 29.66 7.27 -2.12
C THR A 174 28.90 7.85 -3.31
N PRO A 175 29.52 7.98 -4.50
CA PRO A 175 28.82 8.45 -5.72
C PRO A 175 27.92 7.38 -6.35
N GLN A 176 28.03 6.14 -5.92
CA GLN A 176 27.24 5.00 -6.39
C GLN A 176 26.87 4.07 -5.24
N CYS A 177 25.89 3.23 -5.44
CA CYS A 177 25.56 2.17 -4.49
C CYS A 177 24.90 0.96 -5.18
N ILE A 178 24.97 -0.18 -4.50
CA ILE A 178 24.30 -1.43 -4.89
C ILE A 178 23.18 -1.69 -3.88
N ILE A 179 21.98 -1.98 -4.37
CA ILE A 179 20.82 -2.34 -3.54
C ILE A 179 20.46 -3.79 -3.81
N THR A 180 20.57 -4.65 -2.81
CA THR A 180 20.21 -6.08 -2.87
C THR A 180 18.90 -6.36 -2.12
N GLU A 181 18.33 -7.55 -2.36
CA GLU A 181 17.13 -7.98 -1.67
C GLU A 181 17.41 -8.55 -0.27
N GLY A 182 18.52 -9.23 -0.09
CA GLY A 182 18.91 -9.90 1.15
C GLY A 182 20.30 -9.54 1.66
N GLU A 183 20.52 -9.76 2.97
CA GLU A 183 21.82 -9.54 3.60
C GLU A 183 22.90 -10.48 3.04
N MET A 184 22.51 -11.69 2.62
CA MET A 184 23.45 -12.65 2.02
C MET A 184 23.97 -12.19 0.68
N ASP A 185 23.12 -11.52 -0.13
CA ASP A 185 23.49 -10.93 -1.40
C ASP A 185 24.43 -9.74 -1.19
N ALA A 186 24.14 -8.91 -0.21
CA ALA A 186 25.03 -7.81 0.16
C ALA A 186 26.39 -8.33 0.65
N LEU A 187 26.42 -9.37 1.49
CA LEU A 187 27.67 -10.03 1.90
C LEU A 187 28.45 -10.59 0.70
N SER A 188 27.75 -11.07 -0.32
CA SER A 188 28.40 -11.56 -1.55
C SER A 188 29.16 -10.46 -2.29
N TYR A 189 28.59 -9.25 -2.34
CA TYR A 189 29.27 -8.09 -2.90
C TYR A 189 30.44 -7.63 -2.02
N LEU A 190 30.33 -7.73 -0.68
CA LEU A 190 31.46 -7.46 0.22
C LEU A 190 32.64 -8.41 -0.04
N VAL A 191 32.37 -9.70 -0.25
CA VAL A 191 33.40 -10.68 -0.63
C VAL A 191 34.04 -10.31 -1.96
N ALA A 192 33.28 -9.72 -2.90
CA ALA A 192 33.80 -9.21 -4.16
C ALA A 192 34.50 -7.84 -4.03
N GLY A 193 34.66 -7.29 -2.82
CA GLY A 193 35.36 -6.03 -2.58
C GLY A 193 34.52 -4.78 -2.79
N ARG A 194 33.18 -4.88 -2.86
CA ARG A 194 32.25 -3.74 -3.00
C ARG A 194 31.66 -3.39 -1.64
N ASP A 195 32.14 -2.27 -1.05
CA ASP A 195 31.65 -1.77 0.25
C ASP A 195 30.41 -0.87 0.15
N ASP A 196 30.13 -0.35 -1.03
CA ASP A 196 29.00 0.53 -1.35
C ASP A 196 27.67 -0.25 -1.58
N VAL A 197 27.45 -1.28 -0.80
CA VAL A 197 26.28 -2.17 -0.88
C VAL A 197 25.39 -2.09 0.34
N ILE A 198 24.09 -2.08 0.11
CA ILE A 198 23.04 -2.18 1.13
C ILE A 198 22.04 -3.29 0.77
N SER A 199 21.29 -3.77 1.76
CA SER A 199 20.13 -4.61 1.46
C SER A 199 18.83 -4.04 2.01
N VAL A 200 17.71 -4.35 1.35
CA VAL A 200 16.40 -3.99 1.87
C VAL A 200 16.07 -4.82 3.12
N PRO A 201 15.35 -4.25 4.13
CA PRO A 201 15.29 -4.90 5.46
C PRO A 201 14.42 -6.16 5.51
N ASN A 202 13.37 -6.25 4.70
CA ASN A 202 12.33 -7.30 4.79
C ASN A 202 12.13 -8.07 3.48
N GLY A 203 13.16 -8.17 2.64
CA GLY A 203 13.05 -8.77 1.31
C GLY A 203 12.18 -7.94 0.36
N ALA A 204 11.74 -8.54 -0.75
CA ALA A 204 11.01 -7.85 -1.79
C ALA A 204 9.61 -7.43 -1.33
N GLN A 205 9.45 -6.15 -1.00
CA GLN A 205 8.18 -5.52 -0.65
C GLN A 205 7.97 -4.24 -1.45
N LYS A 206 6.72 -3.98 -1.86
CA LYS A 206 6.34 -2.72 -2.55
C LYS A 206 6.38 -1.50 -1.63
N ASN A 207 6.24 -1.69 -0.33
CA ASN A 207 6.23 -0.60 0.64
C ASN A 207 7.67 -0.24 1.06
N LEU A 208 8.24 0.80 0.45
CA LEU A 208 9.59 1.28 0.72
C LEU A 208 9.60 2.50 1.67
N THR A 209 8.67 2.59 2.61
CA THR A 209 8.58 3.74 3.55
C THR A 209 9.82 3.92 4.40
N TYR A 210 10.57 2.86 4.64
CA TYR A 210 11.85 2.90 5.34
C TYR A 210 12.94 3.70 4.60
N LEU A 211 12.76 3.99 3.30
CA LEU A 211 13.66 4.87 2.54
C LEU A 211 13.35 6.35 2.72
N ASP A 212 12.16 6.71 3.22
CA ASP A 212 11.68 8.11 3.24
C ASP A 212 12.66 9.08 3.93
N ASP A 213 13.31 8.62 5.01
CA ASP A 213 14.26 9.41 5.79
C ASP A 213 15.66 9.51 5.13
N PHE A 214 15.96 8.64 4.15
CA PHE A 214 17.28 8.50 3.56
C PHE A 214 17.38 9.04 2.13
N ILE A 215 16.25 9.29 1.45
CA ILE A 215 16.27 9.76 0.05
C ILE A 215 17.14 11.01 -0.11
N GLU A 216 16.94 12.05 0.72
CA GLU A 216 17.68 13.30 0.60
C GLU A 216 19.14 13.18 1.00
N THR A 217 19.44 12.37 2.01
CA THR A 217 20.77 12.37 2.65
C THR A 217 21.69 11.29 2.11
N HIS A 218 21.14 10.20 1.54
CA HIS A 218 21.93 9.03 1.11
C HIS A 218 21.77 8.72 -0.39
N PHE A 219 20.68 9.17 -1.04
CA PHE A 219 20.43 8.81 -2.44
C PHE A 219 20.46 10.00 -3.41
N GLU A 220 20.25 11.24 -2.97
CA GLU A 220 20.28 12.41 -3.89
C GLU A 220 21.66 12.66 -4.50
N ASN A 221 22.73 12.29 -3.81
CA ASN A 221 24.11 12.44 -4.29
C ASN A 221 24.58 11.31 -5.21
N LYS A 222 23.77 10.28 -5.45
CA LYS A 222 24.17 9.13 -6.29
C LYS A 222 24.11 9.46 -7.76
N GLN A 223 25.20 9.17 -8.46
CA GLN A 223 25.29 9.21 -9.92
C GLN A 223 24.76 7.92 -10.53
N THR A 224 25.05 6.76 -9.90
CA THR A 224 24.61 5.44 -10.33
C THR A 224 24.10 4.62 -9.16
N ILE A 225 22.97 3.96 -9.35
CA ILE A 225 22.34 3.06 -8.39
C ILE A 225 22.14 1.72 -9.07
N TYR A 226 22.88 0.70 -8.64
CA TYR A 226 22.75 -0.66 -9.14
C TYR A 226 21.63 -1.37 -8.38
N ILE A 227 20.60 -1.80 -9.09
CA ILE A 227 19.49 -2.57 -8.53
C ILE A 227 19.78 -4.06 -8.77
N ALA A 228 20.16 -4.73 -7.71
CA ALA A 228 20.64 -6.12 -7.68
C ALA A 228 19.64 -7.00 -6.91
N SER A 229 18.35 -6.93 -7.29
CA SER A 229 17.26 -7.74 -6.74
C SER A 229 17.23 -9.14 -7.34
N ASP A 230 16.50 -10.06 -6.69
CA ASP A 230 16.22 -11.39 -7.22
C ASP A 230 15.49 -11.31 -8.56
N THR A 231 15.58 -12.35 -9.37
CA THR A 231 14.94 -12.41 -10.70
C THR A 231 13.52 -12.97 -10.67
N ASP A 232 12.98 -13.25 -9.49
CA ASP A 232 11.59 -13.70 -9.33
C ASP A 232 10.57 -12.54 -9.40
N ASP A 233 9.26 -12.87 -9.42
CA ASP A 233 8.16 -11.89 -9.52
C ASP A 233 8.27 -10.79 -8.44
N LYS A 234 8.62 -11.17 -7.20
CA LYS A 234 8.73 -10.22 -6.07
C LYS A 234 9.94 -9.32 -6.22
N GLY A 235 11.08 -9.86 -6.64
CA GLY A 235 12.29 -9.09 -6.92
C GLY A 235 12.08 -8.11 -8.07
N MET A 236 11.32 -8.48 -9.11
CA MET A 236 10.94 -7.55 -10.18
C MET A 236 10.01 -6.43 -9.70
N GLU A 237 9.06 -6.71 -8.81
CA GLU A 237 8.21 -5.69 -8.19
C GLU A 237 9.01 -4.70 -7.32
N LEU A 238 9.94 -5.21 -6.52
CA LEU A 238 10.88 -4.39 -5.74
C LEU A 238 11.71 -3.49 -6.65
N ARG A 239 12.29 -4.07 -7.72
CA ARG A 239 13.07 -3.35 -8.74
C ARG A 239 12.30 -2.18 -9.32
N ALA A 240 11.08 -2.42 -9.79
CA ALA A 240 10.22 -1.39 -10.38
C ALA A 240 9.93 -0.24 -9.39
N GLU A 241 9.69 -0.55 -8.11
CA GLU A 241 9.44 0.45 -7.10
C GLU A 241 10.70 1.24 -6.71
N LEU A 242 11.87 0.59 -6.63
CA LEU A 242 13.15 1.25 -6.41
C LEU A 242 13.45 2.23 -7.55
N VAL A 243 13.34 1.78 -8.82
CA VAL A 243 13.54 2.63 -10.00
C VAL A 243 12.59 3.83 -9.97
N ARG A 244 11.31 3.61 -9.69
CA ARG A 244 10.31 4.69 -9.59
C ARG A 244 10.68 5.74 -8.54
N ARG A 245 11.20 5.33 -7.40
CA ARG A 245 11.54 6.22 -6.28
C ARG A 245 12.91 6.87 -6.41
N LEU A 246 13.87 6.16 -6.97
CA LEU A 246 15.25 6.62 -7.03
C LEU A 246 15.60 7.33 -8.35
N GLY A 247 14.78 7.20 -9.39
CA GLY A 247 14.96 7.82 -10.70
C GLY A 247 15.60 6.84 -11.70
N GLU A 248 14.88 6.61 -12.81
CA GLU A 248 15.27 5.67 -13.87
C GLU A 248 16.59 6.03 -14.56
N GLU A 249 16.88 7.34 -14.67
CA GLU A 249 18.07 7.87 -15.36
C GLU A 249 19.39 7.47 -14.71
N ARG A 250 19.39 7.15 -13.42
CA ARG A 250 20.58 6.76 -12.65
C ARG A 250 20.56 5.34 -12.13
N CYS A 251 19.46 4.61 -12.38
CA CYS A 251 19.36 3.20 -12.04
C CYS A 251 19.99 2.34 -13.14
N ARG A 252 20.64 1.25 -12.73
CA ARG A 252 21.18 0.18 -13.60
C ARG A 252 20.71 -1.15 -13.05
N ILE A 253 20.19 -2.00 -13.92
CA ILE A 253 19.67 -3.33 -13.55
C ILE A 253 20.78 -4.35 -13.65
N VAL A 254 21.06 -5.02 -12.54
CA VAL A 254 22.02 -6.13 -12.49
C VAL A 254 21.29 -7.43 -12.84
N THR A 255 21.91 -8.24 -13.68
CA THR A 255 21.43 -9.57 -14.08
C THR A 255 22.50 -10.61 -13.79
N TYR A 256 22.09 -11.80 -13.34
CA TYR A 256 23.02 -12.83 -12.88
C TYR A 256 23.26 -13.94 -13.90
N GLY A 257 22.71 -13.82 -15.11
CA GLY A 257 22.82 -14.81 -16.18
C GLY A 257 21.95 -16.05 -15.95
N GLU A 258 22.00 -16.98 -16.92
CA GLU A 258 21.17 -18.19 -16.85
C GLU A 258 21.54 -19.08 -15.65
N GLY A 259 20.53 -19.47 -14.86
CA GLY A 259 20.65 -20.42 -13.76
C GLY A 259 21.19 -19.85 -12.45
N CYS A 260 21.22 -18.51 -12.29
CA CYS A 260 21.42 -17.83 -11.01
C CYS A 260 20.29 -16.82 -10.81
N LYS A 261 19.62 -16.87 -9.66
CA LYS A 261 18.52 -15.98 -9.34
C LYS A 261 18.94 -14.77 -8.49
N ASP A 262 20.04 -14.88 -7.76
CA ASP A 262 20.53 -13.87 -6.82
C ASP A 262 22.07 -13.78 -6.84
N ALA A 263 22.61 -12.77 -6.15
CA ALA A 263 24.05 -12.52 -6.11
C ALA A 263 24.81 -13.63 -5.38
N ASN A 264 24.22 -14.23 -4.34
CA ASN A 264 24.88 -15.29 -3.60
C ASN A 264 25.02 -16.57 -4.43
N GLU A 265 24.01 -16.93 -5.22
CA GLU A 265 24.12 -18.07 -6.15
C GLU A 265 25.21 -17.84 -7.19
N LEU A 266 25.34 -16.62 -7.73
CA LEU A 266 26.39 -16.29 -8.69
C LEU A 266 27.78 -16.35 -8.04
N LEU A 267 27.94 -15.82 -6.82
CA LEU A 267 29.20 -15.93 -6.07
C LEU A 267 29.64 -17.39 -5.88
N VAL A 268 28.73 -18.24 -5.41
CA VAL A 268 29.03 -19.67 -5.15
C VAL A 268 29.37 -20.40 -6.44
N LYS A 269 28.68 -20.09 -7.54
CA LYS A 269 28.81 -20.80 -8.80
C LYS A 269 30.02 -20.34 -9.62
N ALA A 270 30.31 -19.05 -9.65
CA ALA A 270 31.26 -18.44 -10.58
C ALA A 270 32.29 -17.48 -9.92
N GLY A 271 32.20 -17.25 -8.62
CA GLY A 271 33.16 -16.46 -7.85
C GLY A 271 32.95 -14.95 -7.92
N SER A 272 33.83 -14.20 -7.21
CA SER A 272 33.75 -12.74 -7.05
C SER A 272 33.86 -11.97 -8.37
N ASP A 273 34.73 -12.42 -9.28
CA ASP A 273 34.93 -11.74 -10.58
C ASP A 273 33.64 -11.72 -11.41
N ALA A 274 32.83 -12.78 -11.33
CA ALA A 274 31.54 -12.83 -12.02
C ALA A 274 30.54 -11.82 -11.46
N LEU A 275 30.54 -11.57 -10.15
CA LEU A 275 29.71 -10.52 -9.55
C LEU A 275 30.15 -9.11 -9.99
N LEU A 276 31.45 -8.85 -10.04
CA LEU A 276 31.98 -7.59 -10.54
C LEU A 276 31.63 -7.38 -12.01
N GLN A 277 31.75 -8.43 -12.83
CA GLN A 277 31.34 -8.39 -14.22
C GLN A 277 29.84 -8.14 -14.39
N ALA A 278 28.98 -8.71 -13.52
CA ALA A 278 27.55 -8.44 -13.54
C ALA A 278 27.23 -6.96 -13.25
N ILE A 279 27.99 -6.29 -12.38
CA ILE A 279 27.89 -4.84 -12.14
C ILE A 279 28.34 -4.05 -13.38
N GLU A 280 29.48 -4.42 -14.00
CA GLU A 280 29.98 -3.76 -15.21
C GLU A 280 29.03 -3.89 -16.39
N GLN A 281 28.34 -5.03 -16.49
CA GLN A 281 27.35 -5.34 -17.53
C GLN A 281 25.94 -4.91 -17.16
N ALA A 282 25.74 -4.24 -16.03
CA ALA A 282 24.42 -3.78 -15.62
C ALA A 282 23.81 -2.85 -16.67
N VAL A 283 22.59 -3.18 -17.09
CA VAL A 283 21.90 -2.47 -18.17
C VAL A 283 21.17 -1.24 -17.67
N GLU A 284 21.10 -0.24 -18.51
CA GLU A 284 20.24 0.92 -18.26
C GLU A 284 18.78 0.47 -18.20
N VAL A 285 18.00 1.19 -17.42
CA VAL A 285 16.53 1.04 -17.53
C VAL A 285 16.15 1.35 -18.97
N PRO A 286 15.32 0.53 -19.64
CA PRO A 286 14.98 0.73 -21.06
C PRO A 286 14.58 2.17 -21.35
N LEU A 287 15.01 2.68 -22.53
CA LEU A 287 14.66 4.03 -22.97
C LEU A 287 13.14 4.24 -22.92
N ASP A 288 12.73 5.34 -22.28
CA ASP A 288 11.31 5.70 -22.13
C ASP A 288 10.58 5.61 -23.47
N GLY A 289 9.61 4.71 -23.55
CA GLY A 289 8.68 4.59 -24.68
C GLY A 289 9.10 3.69 -25.84
N VAL A 290 10.25 2.99 -25.79
CA VAL A 290 10.67 2.03 -26.83
C VAL A 290 10.77 0.63 -26.23
N PHE A 291 9.85 -0.26 -26.62
CA PHE A 291 9.80 -1.64 -26.12
C PHE A 291 9.74 -2.62 -27.29
N THR A 292 10.50 -3.69 -27.19
CA THR A 292 10.33 -4.90 -28.02
C THR A 292 9.54 -5.95 -27.23
N ALA A 293 9.05 -6.98 -27.90
CA ALA A 293 8.40 -8.10 -27.20
C ALA A 293 9.36 -8.81 -26.23
N ALA A 294 10.67 -8.78 -26.51
CA ALA A 294 11.69 -9.36 -25.65
C ALA A 294 11.84 -8.59 -24.32
N ASP A 295 11.72 -7.26 -24.37
CA ASP A 295 11.88 -6.39 -23.19
C ASP A 295 10.74 -6.56 -22.17
N VAL A 296 9.59 -7.08 -22.60
CA VAL A 296 8.39 -7.29 -21.79
C VAL A 296 7.95 -8.76 -21.75
N MET A 297 8.88 -9.69 -22.06
CA MET A 297 8.55 -11.10 -22.17
C MET A 297 8.05 -11.69 -20.85
N ASP A 298 8.68 -11.31 -19.74
CA ASP A 298 8.31 -11.81 -18.40
C ASP A 298 6.90 -11.33 -18.00
N GLU A 299 6.58 -10.05 -18.26
CA GLU A 299 5.24 -9.52 -18.04
C GLU A 299 4.19 -10.19 -18.94
N LEU A 300 4.56 -10.45 -20.21
CA LEU A 300 3.69 -11.18 -21.14
C LEU A 300 3.45 -12.62 -20.67
N GLN A 301 4.46 -13.29 -20.14
CA GLN A 301 4.34 -14.63 -19.60
C GLN A 301 3.39 -14.65 -18.39
N VAL A 302 3.53 -13.72 -17.46
CA VAL A 302 2.62 -13.55 -16.31
C VAL A 302 1.19 -13.28 -16.78
N LEU A 303 1.00 -12.42 -17.78
CA LEU A 303 -0.31 -12.15 -18.35
C LEU A 303 -0.91 -13.37 -19.05
N PHE A 304 -0.09 -14.19 -19.71
CA PHE A 304 -0.54 -15.42 -20.36
C PHE A 304 -1.00 -16.46 -19.32
N GLU A 305 -0.26 -16.60 -18.22
CA GLU A 305 -0.56 -17.59 -17.17
C GLU A 305 -1.72 -17.17 -16.26
N LYS A 306 -1.74 -15.92 -15.81
CA LYS A 306 -2.70 -15.41 -14.80
C LYS A 306 -3.87 -14.63 -15.41
N GLY A 307 -3.79 -14.29 -16.71
CA GLY A 307 -4.74 -13.40 -17.36
C GLY A 307 -4.61 -11.94 -16.89
N MET A 308 -5.40 -11.03 -17.49
CA MET A 308 -5.48 -9.64 -17.07
C MET A 308 -6.12 -9.53 -15.68
N GLN A 309 -5.37 -9.06 -14.71
CA GLN A 309 -5.86 -8.89 -13.34
C GLN A 309 -6.75 -7.65 -13.22
N LYS A 310 -7.76 -7.72 -12.36
CA LYS A 310 -8.59 -6.57 -12.00
C LYS A 310 -7.74 -5.57 -11.20
N GLY A 311 -7.96 -4.28 -11.42
CA GLY A 311 -7.30 -3.21 -10.65
C GLY A 311 -7.77 -3.14 -9.19
N ALA A 312 -7.30 -2.14 -8.46
CA ALA A 312 -7.73 -1.86 -7.09
C ALA A 312 -9.23 -1.50 -7.07
N VAL A 313 -10.03 -2.24 -6.32
CA VAL A 313 -11.46 -1.99 -6.11
C VAL A 313 -11.66 -1.07 -4.90
N LEU A 314 -12.76 -0.32 -4.89
CA LEU A 314 -13.03 0.65 -3.82
C LEU A 314 -13.74 0.04 -2.60
N HIS A 315 -14.15 -1.21 -2.68
CA HIS A 315 -14.97 -1.88 -1.66
C HIS A 315 -16.30 -1.15 -1.40
N MET A 316 -16.94 -0.73 -2.50
CA MET A 316 -18.19 0.04 -2.50
C MET A 316 -19.36 -0.73 -3.18
N GLY A 317 -19.42 -2.05 -2.99
CA GLY A 317 -20.53 -2.87 -3.46
C GLY A 317 -20.68 -2.88 -4.99
N ALA A 318 -21.83 -2.51 -5.53
CA ALA A 318 -22.11 -2.55 -6.97
C ALA A 318 -21.10 -1.79 -7.83
N LEU A 319 -20.43 -0.75 -7.28
CA LEU A 319 -19.40 -0.02 -8.01
C LEU A 319 -18.19 -0.91 -8.32
N ASP A 320 -17.84 -1.84 -7.44
CA ASP A 320 -16.66 -2.70 -7.58
C ASP A 320 -16.80 -3.75 -8.71
N GLU A 321 -18.03 -4.03 -9.12
CA GLU A 321 -18.28 -4.94 -10.26
C GLU A 321 -17.93 -4.28 -11.59
N MET A 322 -18.21 -2.99 -11.71
CA MET A 322 -18.09 -2.23 -12.96
C MET A 322 -16.88 -1.28 -13.00
N PHE A 323 -16.13 -1.16 -11.89
CA PHE A 323 -15.04 -0.19 -11.82
C PHE A 323 -13.92 -0.63 -10.88
N SER A 324 -12.70 -0.61 -11.39
CA SER A 324 -11.47 -0.74 -10.61
C SER A 324 -10.39 0.18 -11.18
N VAL A 325 -9.42 0.58 -10.39
CA VAL A 325 -8.41 1.57 -10.78
C VAL A 325 -7.01 0.98 -10.79
N GLU A 326 -6.15 1.53 -11.63
CA GLU A 326 -4.72 1.25 -11.69
C GLU A 326 -3.92 2.54 -11.58
N THR A 327 -2.68 2.43 -11.15
CA THR A 327 -1.69 3.51 -11.30
C THR A 327 -1.29 3.67 -12.77
N GLY A 328 -0.67 4.80 -13.11
CA GLY A 328 -0.31 5.11 -14.50
C GLY A 328 -1.50 5.57 -15.36
N ARG A 329 -2.63 5.96 -14.76
CA ARG A 329 -3.88 6.33 -15.44
C ARG A 329 -4.32 7.74 -15.11
N LEU A 330 -5.05 8.34 -16.05
CA LEU A 330 -5.72 9.63 -15.89
C LEU A 330 -7.23 9.41 -15.73
N MET A 331 -7.76 9.85 -14.60
CA MET A 331 -9.19 9.86 -14.29
C MET A 331 -9.73 11.29 -14.32
N ILE A 332 -10.87 11.47 -14.95
CA ILE A 332 -11.62 12.73 -14.92
C ILE A 332 -12.90 12.52 -14.13
N ILE A 333 -13.15 13.40 -13.16
CA ILE A 333 -14.40 13.41 -12.39
C ILE A 333 -15.12 14.74 -12.65
N THR A 334 -16.39 14.65 -13.04
CA THR A 334 -17.26 15.80 -13.25
C THR A 334 -18.54 15.69 -12.45
N GLY A 335 -19.37 16.70 -12.49
CA GLY A 335 -20.65 16.80 -11.78
C GLY A 335 -20.98 18.24 -11.48
N ILE A 336 -22.24 18.54 -11.21
CA ILE A 336 -22.70 19.88 -10.89
C ILE A 336 -22.05 20.34 -9.57
N PRO A 337 -21.71 21.63 -9.43
CA PRO A 337 -21.25 22.17 -8.16
C PRO A 337 -22.22 21.84 -7.00
N GLY A 338 -21.69 21.29 -5.91
CA GLY A 338 -22.47 20.88 -4.74
C GLY A 338 -23.10 19.47 -4.81
N ASP A 339 -22.82 18.68 -5.85
CA ASP A 339 -23.32 17.29 -5.96
C ASP A 339 -22.43 16.27 -5.27
N GLY A 340 -21.33 16.70 -4.64
CA GLY A 340 -20.51 15.83 -3.78
C GLY A 340 -19.31 15.20 -4.48
N LYS A 341 -18.78 15.80 -5.56
CA LYS A 341 -17.55 15.34 -6.23
C LYS A 341 -16.39 15.15 -5.27
N SER A 342 -16.03 16.22 -4.52
CA SER A 342 -14.91 16.20 -3.57
C SER A 342 -15.15 15.21 -2.44
N GLU A 343 -16.40 15.05 -1.98
CA GLU A 343 -16.74 14.02 -0.98
C GLU A 343 -16.52 12.59 -1.48
N PHE A 344 -16.86 12.34 -2.77
CA PHE A 344 -16.59 11.03 -3.39
C PHE A 344 -15.10 10.81 -3.64
N LEU A 345 -14.35 11.86 -4.02
CA LEU A 345 -12.89 11.83 -4.15
C LEU A 345 -12.22 11.45 -2.83
N ASP A 346 -12.62 12.11 -1.75
CA ASP A 346 -12.10 11.82 -0.40
C ASP A 346 -12.40 10.37 0.02
N GLU A 347 -13.62 9.89 -0.25
CA GLU A 347 -13.99 8.50 0.02
C GLU A 347 -13.12 7.51 -0.75
N MET A 348 -12.93 7.76 -2.06
CA MET A 348 -12.14 6.92 -2.93
C MET A 348 -10.68 6.87 -2.49
N THR A 349 -10.06 8.01 -2.22
CA THR A 349 -8.65 8.08 -1.82
C THR A 349 -8.40 7.49 -0.44
N VAL A 350 -9.31 7.71 0.53
CA VAL A 350 -9.25 7.06 1.85
C VAL A 350 -9.29 5.54 1.70
N ARG A 351 -10.19 5.01 0.85
CA ARG A 351 -10.27 3.57 0.62
C ARG A 351 -9.03 3.02 -0.08
N LEU A 352 -8.55 3.66 -1.14
CA LEU A 352 -7.31 3.27 -1.81
C LEU A 352 -6.12 3.28 -0.86
N SER A 353 -6.05 4.27 0.03
CA SER A 353 -5.00 4.33 1.04
C SER A 353 -5.14 3.21 2.06
N LEU A 354 -6.33 2.96 2.60
CA LEU A 354 -6.56 1.96 3.63
C LEU A 354 -6.42 0.52 3.12
N TYR A 355 -6.87 0.20 1.93
CA TYR A 355 -6.87 -1.17 1.41
C TYR A 355 -5.59 -1.54 0.65
N TYR A 356 -4.91 -0.55 0.03
CA TYR A 356 -3.76 -0.81 -0.87
C TYR A 356 -2.50 -0.05 -0.49
N ASP A 357 -2.46 0.66 0.64
CA ASP A 357 -1.33 1.52 1.07
C ASP A 357 -0.95 2.60 0.06
N TRP A 358 -1.92 3.04 -0.77
CA TRP A 358 -1.67 4.11 -1.73
C TRP A 358 -1.65 5.45 -1.01
N ARG A 359 -0.50 6.08 -0.96
CA ARG A 359 -0.33 7.43 -0.44
C ARG A 359 -0.88 8.44 -1.45
N CYS A 360 -1.53 9.46 -0.94
CA CYS A 360 -2.28 10.43 -1.73
C CYS A 360 -1.69 11.83 -1.58
N ALA A 361 -1.57 12.56 -2.70
CA ALA A 361 -1.30 13.99 -2.70
C ALA A 361 -2.49 14.74 -3.28
N TYR A 362 -2.78 15.90 -2.72
CA TYR A 362 -3.88 16.76 -3.12
C TYR A 362 -3.39 18.16 -3.49
N PHE A 363 -3.85 18.64 -4.61
CA PHE A 363 -3.97 20.05 -4.88
C PHE A 363 -5.46 20.41 -4.83
N SER A 364 -5.91 20.97 -3.71
CA SER A 364 -7.32 21.28 -3.49
C SER A 364 -7.49 22.62 -2.77
N PRO A 365 -7.27 23.74 -3.47
CA PRO A 365 -7.35 25.08 -2.88
C PRO A 365 -8.76 25.46 -2.40
N GLU A 366 -9.82 24.85 -2.93
CA GLU A 366 -11.19 25.06 -2.45
C GLU A 366 -11.44 24.48 -1.06
N ASN A 367 -10.66 23.49 -0.65
CA ASN A 367 -10.72 22.89 0.69
C ASN A 367 -9.84 23.64 1.72
N PHE A 368 -9.62 24.93 1.52
CA PHE A 368 -8.88 25.77 2.46
C PHE A 368 -9.78 26.26 3.61
N PRO A 369 -9.29 26.32 4.86
CA PRO A 369 -7.97 25.88 5.31
C PRO A 369 -7.82 24.36 5.31
N VAL A 370 -6.58 23.87 5.16
CA VAL A 370 -6.25 22.42 5.11
C VAL A 370 -6.86 21.62 6.26
N THR A 371 -7.02 22.25 7.42
CA THR A 371 -7.66 21.64 8.59
C THR A 371 -9.10 21.19 8.33
N MET A 372 -9.84 21.90 7.45
CA MET A 372 -11.20 21.49 7.08
C MET A 372 -11.21 20.24 6.19
N HIS A 373 -10.24 20.13 5.28
CA HIS A 373 -10.06 18.93 4.48
C HIS A 373 -9.66 17.73 5.36
N LEU A 374 -8.62 17.91 6.19
CA LEU A 374 -8.16 16.85 7.10
C LEU A 374 -9.26 16.39 8.09
N GLN A 375 -10.12 17.30 8.57
CA GLN A 375 -11.29 16.95 9.37
C GLN A 375 -12.19 15.94 8.65
N LYS A 376 -12.55 16.19 7.38
CA LYS A 376 -13.39 15.29 6.59
C LYS A 376 -12.74 13.92 6.42
N LEU A 377 -11.43 13.88 6.16
CA LEU A 377 -10.68 12.63 6.03
C LEU A 377 -10.69 11.86 7.37
N VAL A 378 -10.49 12.54 8.51
CA VAL A 378 -10.58 11.91 9.83
C VAL A 378 -11.97 11.32 10.07
N GLU A 379 -13.05 12.06 9.76
CA GLU A 379 -14.43 11.56 9.90
C GLU A 379 -14.66 10.29 9.07
N LYS A 380 -14.19 10.28 7.82
CA LYS A 380 -14.29 9.11 6.95
C LYS A 380 -13.47 7.92 7.47
N ILE A 381 -12.26 8.15 7.95
CA ILE A 381 -11.38 7.10 8.48
C ILE A 381 -11.95 6.50 9.77
N VAL A 382 -12.36 7.34 10.71
CA VAL A 382 -12.86 6.89 12.03
C VAL A 382 -14.32 6.42 11.98
N GLY A 383 -15.10 6.94 11.03
CA GLY A 383 -16.53 6.62 10.90
C GLY A 383 -17.40 7.36 11.94
N LYS A 384 -16.87 8.40 12.58
CA LYS A 384 -17.55 9.18 13.62
C LYS A 384 -17.44 10.67 13.32
N ARG A 385 -18.40 11.45 13.84
CA ARG A 385 -18.35 12.90 13.73
C ARG A 385 -17.13 13.45 14.46
N PHE A 386 -16.44 14.41 13.84
CA PHE A 386 -15.27 15.09 14.38
C PHE A 386 -15.69 16.03 15.54
N MET A 387 -15.89 15.46 16.68
CA MET A 387 -16.33 16.18 17.87
C MET A 387 -15.86 15.47 19.16
N LYS A 388 -15.29 16.24 20.08
CA LYS A 388 -14.93 15.75 21.41
C LYS A 388 -16.17 15.15 22.12
N GLY A 389 -16.03 13.95 22.67
CA GLY A 389 -17.13 13.21 23.28
C GLY A 389 -17.87 12.25 22.34
N VAL A 390 -17.73 12.40 21.01
CA VAL A 390 -18.21 11.44 20.00
C VAL A 390 -17.05 10.59 19.48
N MET A 391 -15.93 11.23 19.17
CA MET A 391 -14.68 10.59 18.75
C MET A 391 -13.74 10.51 19.96
N PRO A 392 -13.32 9.30 20.40
CA PRO A 392 -12.31 9.14 21.44
C PRO A 392 -10.97 9.76 21.02
N GLN A 393 -10.23 10.30 21.98
CA GLN A 393 -8.91 10.91 21.72
C GLN A 393 -7.95 9.93 21.04
N SER A 394 -7.95 8.67 21.45
CA SER A 394 -7.09 7.63 20.84
C SER A 394 -7.39 7.37 19.37
N GLU A 395 -8.66 7.44 18.97
CA GLU A 395 -9.05 7.27 17.55
C GLU A 395 -8.65 8.51 16.73
N PHE A 396 -8.83 9.70 17.31
CA PHE A 396 -8.36 10.96 16.72
C PHE A 396 -6.84 10.93 16.50
N ASP A 397 -6.06 10.61 17.54
CA ASP A 397 -4.60 10.57 17.47
C ASP A 397 -4.11 9.54 16.43
N ALA A 398 -4.74 8.37 16.38
CA ALA A 398 -4.45 7.35 15.40
C ALA A 398 -4.76 7.80 13.97
N ALA A 399 -5.89 8.47 13.75
CA ALA A 399 -6.28 8.99 12.43
C ALA A 399 -5.34 10.11 11.97
N VAL A 400 -5.00 11.05 12.84
CA VAL A 400 -4.06 12.14 12.54
C VAL A 400 -2.67 11.58 12.22
N SER A 401 -2.19 10.62 13.01
CA SER A 401 -0.93 9.92 12.73
C SER A 401 -0.96 9.22 11.36
N TYR A 402 -2.06 8.55 11.04
CA TYR A 402 -2.24 7.90 9.74
C TYR A 402 -2.19 8.91 8.59
N LEU A 403 -2.96 10.02 8.69
CA LEU A 403 -3.00 11.07 7.68
C LEU A 403 -1.62 11.71 7.47
N SER A 404 -0.88 11.97 8.53
CA SER A 404 0.46 12.57 8.45
C SER A 404 1.46 11.76 7.62
N HIS A 405 1.25 10.44 7.51
CA HIS A 405 2.12 9.55 6.75
C HIS A 405 1.61 9.24 5.33
N ASN A 406 0.30 9.44 5.09
CA ASN A 406 -0.32 8.94 3.85
C ASN A 406 -0.98 10.02 3.00
N PHE A 407 -1.22 11.23 3.53
CA PHE A 407 -1.90 12.31 2.82
C PHE A 407 -1.09 13.59 2.84
N PHE A 408 -0.91 14.22 1.69
CA PHE A 408 -0.06 15.39 1.50
C PHE A 408 -0.81 16.45 0.72
N ASP A 409 -0.92 17.67 1.27
CA ASP A 409 -1.53 18.80 0.58
C ASP A 409 -0.47 19.64 -0.12
N ILE A 410 -0.69 19.95 -1.39
CA ILE A 410 0.17 20.80 -2.23
C ILE A 410 -0.54 22.15 -2.38
N LEU A 411 -0.15 23.14 -1.60
CA LEU A 411 -0.68 24.50 -1.65
C LEU A 411 0.48 25.49 -1.73
N PRO A 412 0.98 25.83 -2.94
CA PRO A 412 2.01 26.84 -3.11
C PRO A 412 1.55 28.21 -2.58
N GLU A 413 2.46 28.96 -1.97
CA GLU A 413 2.17 30.33 -1.52
C GLU A 413 1.97 31.30 -2.70
N GLU A 414 2.66 31.07 -3.80
CA GLU A 414 2.61 31.90 -5.01
C GLU A 414 2.20 31.05 -6.22
N GLY A 415 1.10 31.44 -6.83
CA GLY A 415 0.63 30.95 -8.13
C GLY A 415 0.32 29.45 -8.21
N TYR A 416 -0.73 29.11 -8.90
CA TYR A 416 -1.15 27.71 -9.12
C TYR A 416 -0.79 27.21 -10.51
N ARG A 417 0.49 27.44 -10.91
CA ARG A 417 0.99 27.02 -12.22
C ARG A 417 1.07 25.49 -12.27
N VAL A 418 0.53 24.92 -13.33
CA VAL A 418 0.45 23.46 -13.53
C VAL A 418 1.81 22.77 -13.40
N ASP A 419 2.82 23.31 -14.07
CA ASP A 419 4.16 22.70 -14.07
C ASP A 419 4.78 22.67 -12.66
N ALA A 420 4.62 23.76 -11.88
CA ALA A 420 5.09 23.82 -10.51
C ALA A 420 4.37 22.85 -9.56
N ILE A 421 3.08 22.59 -9.81
CA ILE A 421 2.29 21.63 -9.04
C ILE A 421 2.70 20.20 -9.39
N ILE A 422 2.90 19.89 -10.68
CA ILE A 422 3.39 18.58 -11.12
C ILE A 422 4.78 18.31 -10.57
N GLU A 423 5.70 19.28 -10.56
CA GLU A 423 7.04 19.15 -9.99
C GLU A 423 7.01 18.81 -8.49
N ARG A 424 6.10 19.45 -7.73
CA ARG A 424 5.90 19.11 -6.31
C ARG A 424 5.34 17.70 -6.13
N ALA A 425 4.38 17.31 -6.99
CA ALA A 425 3.85 15.95 -6.98
C ALA A 425 4.94 14.93 -7.33
N GLU A 426 5.81 15.23 -8.30
CA GLU A 426 6.96 14.41 -8.67
C GLU A 426 7.96 14.26 -7.50
N THR A 427 8.24 15.34 -6.79
CA THR A 427 9.03 15.32 -5.56
C THR A 427 8.39 14.41 -4.51
N LEU A 428 7.06 14.47 -4.33
CA LEU A 428 6.35 13.58 -3.40
C LEU A 428 6.35 12.11 -3.88
N VAL A 429 6.33 11.85 -5.19
CA VAL A 429 6.55 10.48 -5.70
C VAL A 429 7.90 9.96 -5.24
N ARG A 430 8.97 10.73 -5.43
CA ARG A 430 10.34 10.33 -5.05
C ARG A 430 10.49 10.20 -3.54
N ARG A 431 10.14 11.22 -2.78
CA ARG A 431 10.37 11.30 -1.32
C ARG A 431 9.38 10.46 -0.52
N LYS A 432 8.11 10.42 -0.91
CA LYS A 432 7.02 9.81 -0.13
C LYS A 432 6.34 8.64 -0.82
N GLY A 433 6.66 8.37 -2.08
CA GLY A 433 6.10 7.24 -2.80
C GLY A 433 4.60 7.35 -3.07
N ILE A 434 4.05 8.56 -3.29
CA ILE A 434 2.62 8.71 -3.57
C ILE A 434 2.20 7.90 -4.80
N ARG A 435 0.98 7.36 -4.74
CA ARG A 435 0.34 6.57 -5.79
C ARG A 435 -0.91 7.23 -6.37
N VAL A 436 -1.46 8.20 -5.67
CA VAL A 436 -2.62 8.99 -6.10
C VAL A 436 -2.29 10.46 -6.06
N PHE A 437 -2.61 11.18 -7.11
CA PHE A 437 -2.50 12.63 -7.18
C PHE A 437 -3.83 13.24 -7.61
N VAL A 438 -4.44 14.03 -6.74
CA VAL A 438 -5.73 14.68 -6.93
C VAL A 438 -5.53 16.16 -7.25
N LEU A 439 -6.21 16.61 -8.30
CA LEU A 439 -6.34 18.02 -8.69
C LEU A 439 -7.84 18.38 -8.60
N ASP A 440 -8.24 19.14 -7.57
CA ASP A 440 -9.64 19.48 -7.29
C ASP A 440 -9.82 20.97 -6.94
N PRO A 441 -10.37 21.81 -7.87
CA PRO A 441 -10.73 21.49 -9.25
C PRO A 441 -9.74 22.05 -10.29
N TYR A 442 -9.94 21.66 -11.56
CA TYR A 442 -9.26 22.19 -12.74
C TYR A 442 -9.30 23.72 -12.82
N ASN A 443 -10.43 24.31 -12.46
CA ASN A 443 -10.67 25.77 -12.59
C ASN A 443 -9.81 26.62 -11.64
N CYS A 444 -9.21 26.02 -10.61
CA CYS A 444 -8.30 26.73 -9.69
C CYS A 444 -6.86 26.80 -10.21
N LEU A 445 -6.53 26.06 -11.27
CA LEU A 445 -5.22 26.11 -11.89
C LEU A 445 -5.05 27.41 -12.71
N GLU A 446 -3.83 27.94 -12.71
CA GLU A 446 -3.48 29.04 -13.60
C GLU A 446 -3.27 28.53 -15.02
N HIS A 447 -4.14 28.96 -15.93
CA HIS A 447 -4.08 28.64 -17.34
C HIS A 447 -3.37 29.75 -18.11
N GLN A 448 -2.10 29.60 -18.39
CA GLN A 448 -1.33 30.51 -19.22
C GLN A 448 -1.39 30.02 -20.69
N ILE A 449 -2.42 30.46 -21.43
CA ILE A 449 -2.57 30.10 -22.85
C ILE A 449 -1.57 30.96 -23.66
N PRO A 450 -0.57 30.34 -24.33
CA PRO A 450 0.36 31.06 -25.17
C PRO A 450 -0.33 31.85 -26.29
N SER A 451 0.25 32.99 -26.67
CA SER A 451 -0.29 33.78 -27.80
C SER A 451 -0.32 32.95 -29.08
N GLY A 452 -1.49 32.90 -29.73
CA GLY A 452 -1.71 32.12 -30.95
C GLY A 452 -2.16 30.67 -30.74
N GLN A 453 -2.28 30.20 -29.50
CA GLN A 453 -2.80 28.87 -29.19
C GLN A 453 -4.31 28.96 -28.85
N SER A 454 -5.10 28.00 -29.34
CA SER A 454 -6.49 27.89 -28.93
C SER A 454 -6.63 27.23 -27.55
N GLU A 455 -7.69 27.57 -26.82
CA GLU A 455 -8.01 26.94 -25.52
C GLU A 455 -8.08 25.41 -25.64
N THR A 456 -8.67 24.90 -26.73
CA THR A 456 -8.76 23.43 -26.96
C THR A 456 -7.40 22.77 -27.14
N GLN A 457 -6.45 23.43 -27.81
CA GLN A 457 -5.07 22.92 -27.93
C GLN A 457 -4.38 22.94 -26.59
N TYR A 458 -4.48 24.04 -25.84
CA TYR A 458 -3.90 24.14 -24.49
C TYR A 458 -4.42 23.05 -23.57
N ILE A 459 -5.75 22.84 -23.52
CA ILE A 459 -6.38 21.78 -22.72
C ILE A 459 -5.84 20.39 -23.13
N SER A 460 -5.70 20.14 -24.43
CA SER A 460 -5.16 18.89 -24.92
C SER A 460 -3.72 18.66 -24.46
N GLU A 461 -2.86 19.65 -24.52
CA GLU A 461 -1.47 19.57 -24.04
C GLU A 461 -1.40 19.42 -22.52
N PHE A 462 -2.21 20.17 -21.78
CA PHE A 462 -2.33 20.04 -20.33
C PHE A 462 -2.69 18.62 -19.90
N LEU A 463 -3.73 18.04 -20.51
CA LEU A 463 -4.15 16.67 -20.20
C LEU A 463 -3.08 15.63 -20.61
N GLU A 464 -2.32 15.90 -21.68
CA GLU A 464 -1.20 15.02 -22.05
C GLU A 464 -0.04 15.09 -21.07
N LYS A 465 0.27 16.30 -20.53
CA LYS A 465 1.26 16.43 -19.43
C LYS A 465 0.85 15.60 -18.22
N LEU A 466 -0.41 15.69 -17.78
CA LEU A 466 -0.90 14.87 -16.66
C LEU A 466 -0.84 13.37 -16.95
N ARG A 467 -1.21 12.96 -18.16
CA ARG A 467 -1.19 11.58 -18.60
C ARG A 467 0.25 11.01 -18.69
N SER A 468 1.20 11.81 -19.22
CA SER A 468 2.61 11.47 -19.24
C SER A 468 3.18 11.34 -17.83
N PHE A 469 2.88 12.27 -16.93
CA PHE A 469 3.26 12.18 -15.53
C PHE A 469 2.69 10.92 -14.88
N ALA A 470 1.38 10.63 -15.08
CA ALA A 470 0.74 9.44 -14.55
C ALA A 470 1.49 8.16 -14.95
N ARG A 471 1.81 8.03 -16.25
CA ARG A 471 2.48 6.85 -16.81
C ARG A 471 3.93 6.70 -16.34
N ARG A 472 4.73 7.77 -16.47
CA ARG A 472 6.14 7.73 -16.09
C ARG A 472 6.35 7.45 -14.60
N ARG A 473 5.49 8.01 -13.74
CA ARG A 473 5.63 7.89 -12.29
C ARG A 473 4.70 6.85 -11.67
N GLN A 474 3.96 6.11 -12.48
CA GLN A 474 3.01 5.08 -12.02
C GLN A 474 2.09 5.61 -10.92
N VAL A 475 1.43 6.74 -11.19
CA VAL A 475 0.51 7.43 -10.30
C VAL A 475 -0.88 7.46 -10.92
N LEU A 476 -1.93 7.21 -10.16
CA LEU A 476 -3.31 7.52 -10.55
C LEU A 476 -3.50 9.03 -10.41
N VAL A 477 -3.62 9.73 -11.53
CA VAL A 477 -3.95 11.16 -11.54
C VAL A 477 -5.45 11.33 -11.65
N ILE A 478 -6.04 12.09 -10.73
CA ILE A 478 -7.48 12.36 -10.68
C ILE A 478 -7.68 13.86 -10.83
N LEU A 479 -8.39 14.26 -11.88
CA LEU A 479 -8.72 15.65 -12.16
C LEU A 479 -10.22 15.87 -12.01
N ALA A 480 -10.60 16.67 -11.02
CA ALA A 480 -11.97 17.16 -10.90
C ALA A 480 -12.18 18.40 -11.79
N ALA A 481 -13.22 18.39 -12.59
CA ALA A 481 -13.53 19.50 -13.47
C ALA A 481 -15.03 19.79 -13.47
N HIS A 482 -15.37 21.09 -13.46
CA HIS A 482 -16.76 21.52 -13.52
C HIS A 482 -17.27 21.52 -14.97
N PRO A 483 -18.54 21.11 -15.19
CA PRO A 483 -19.17 21.27 -16.50
C PRO A 483 -19.41 22.74 -16.81
N THR A 484 -19.54 23.06 -18.08
CA THR A 484 -20.09 24.36 -18.54
C THR A 484 -21.52 24.54 -18.05
N LYS A 485 -22.10 25.75 -18.28
CA LYS A 485 -23.49 26.04 -17.92
C LYS A 485 -24.44 25.09 -18.64
N LEU A 486 -24.92 24.08 -17.93
CA LEU A 486 -25.96 23.17 -18.40
C LEU A 486 -27.31 23.86 -18.35
N LYS A 487 -28.18 23.58 -19.33
CA LYS A 487 -29.56 24.03 -19.30
C LYS A 487 -30.41 23.08 -18.45
N GLN A 488 -31.19 23.63 -17.55
CA GLN A 488 -32.19 22.86 -16.81
C GLN A 488 -33.29 22.37 -17.76
N ASP A 489 -33.73 21.15 -17.54
CA ASP A 489 -34.94 20.64 -18.15
C ASP A 489 -36.15 21.51 -17.73
N THR A 490 -36.95 21.91 -18.68
CA THR A 490 -38.05 22.88 -18.44
C THR A 490 -39.18 22.28 -17.61
N LEU A 491 -39.40 20.97 -17.70
CA LEU A 491 -40.48 20.24 -17.00
C LEU A 491 -40.05 19.82 -15.61
N THR A 492 -38.92 19.14 -15.51
CA THR A 492 -38.44 18.53 -14.25
C THR A 492 -37.66 19.53 -13.39
N LYS A 493 -37.25 20.67 -13.94
CA LYS A 493 -36.36 21.65 -13.29
C LYS A 493 -35.03 21.03 -12.81
N ARG A 494 -34.65 19.88 -13.36
CA ARG A 494 -33.37 19.20 -13.07
C ARG A 494 -32.33 19.52 -14.13
N PHE A 495 -31.08 19.55 -13.73
CA PHE A 495 -29.97 19.53 -14.68
C PHE A 495 -29.75 18.11 -15.17
N PRO A 496 -29.41 17.92 -16.44
CA PRO A 496 -28.96 16.63 -16.93
C PRO A 496 -27.67 16.24 -16.24
N VAL A 497 -27.41 14.92 -16.13
CA VAL A 497 -26.12 14.43 -15.65
C VAL A 497 -25.05 14.90 -16.63
N PRO A 498 -24.03 15.65 -16.17
CA PRO A 498 -22.99 16.11 -17.07
C PRO A 498 -22.14 14.94 -17.59
N THR A 499 -21.71 15.08 -18.82
CA THR A 499 -20.73 14.21 -19.44
C THR A 499 -19.37 14.90 -19.47
N MET A 500 -18.30 14.16 -19.77
CA MET A 500 -16.99 14.78 -19.97
C MET A 500 -16.93 15.72 -21.19
N TYR A 501 -17.87 15.62 -22.12
CA TYR A 501 -18.02 16.57 -23.23
C TYR A 501 -18.58 17.92 -22.79
N ASP A 502 -19.25 17.96 -21.65
CA ASP A 502 -19.81 19.19 -21.08
C ASP A 502 -18.78 19.98 -20.27
N ILE A 503 -17.56 19.45 -20.07
CA ILE A 503 -16.47 20.16 -19.41
C ILE A 503 -15.93 21.23 -20.37
N SER A 504 -15.68 22.43 -19.84
CA SER A 504 -15.30 23.63 -20.57
C SER A 504 -14.36 23.35 -21.76
N GLY A 505 -14.87 23.72 -22.95
CA GLY A 505 -14.06 23.98 -24.15
C GLY A 505 -13.58 22.77 -24.94
N SER A 506 -13.67 21.50 -24.47
CA SER A 506 -12.96 20.48 -25.24
C SER A 506 -13.44 19.04 -25.05
N ALA A 507 -13.66 18.34 -26.18
CA ALA A 507 -13.75 16.88 -26.22
C ALA A 507 -12.46 16.17 -25.71
N ALA A 508 -11.37 16.91 -25.47
CA ALA A 508 -10.11 16.38 -25.01
C ALA A 508 -10.25 15.69 -23.63
N PHE A 509 -11.11 16.20 -22.74
CA PHE A 509 -11.37 15.56 -21.46
C PHE A 509 -11.88 14.12 -21.63
N PHE A 510 -12.82 13.90 -22.55
CA PHE A 510 -13.25 12.55 -22.86
C PHE A 510 -12.15 11.73 -23.55
N ASN A 511 -11.50 12.30 -24.58
CA ASN A 511 -10.56 11.55 -25.42
C ASN A 511 -9.31 11.11 -24.67
N LYS A 512 -8.76 11.97 -23.81
CA LYS A 512 -7.51 11.75 -23.08
C LYS A 512 -7.69 10.95 -21.78
N ALA A 513 -8.88 10.97 -21.16
CA ALA A 513 -9.16 10.21 -19.95
C ALA A 513 -9.08 8.69 -20.18
N ASP A 514 -8.51 7.97 -19.22
CA ASP A 514 -8.60 6.52 -19.14
C ASP A 514 -9.87 6.11 -18.37
N PHE A 515 -10.28 6.92 -17.38
CA PHE A 515 -11.54 6.79 -16.65
C PHE A 515 -12.32 8.11 -16.68
N GLY A 516 -13.63 8.01 -16.76
CA GLY A 516 -14.53 9.15 -16.69
C GLY A 516 -15.71 8.87 -15.78
N ILE A 517 -15.89 9.72 -14.77
CA ILE A 517 -16.93 9.59 -13.76
C ILE A 517 -17.73 10.88 -13.69
N ALA A 518 -19.07 10.77 -13.59
CA ALA A 518 -19.91 11.88 -13.18
C ALA A 518 -20.60 11.57 -11.85
N VAL A 519 -20.59 12.56 -10.96
CA VAL A 519 -21.30 12.51 -9.67
C VAL A 519 -22.59 13.30 -9.80
N GLU A 520 -23.71 12.63 -9.52
CA GLU A 520 -25.05 13.21 -9.50
C GLU A 520 -25.67 13.08 -8.11
N ARG A 521 -26.24 14.15 -7.58
CA ARG A 521 -26.97 14.11 -6.32
C ARG A 521 -28.46 14.36 -6.54
N ASP A 522 -29.27 13.34 -6.34
CA ASP A 522 -30.72 13.46 -6.24
C ASP A 522 -31.11 13.90 -4.82
N ARG A 523 -31.25 15.22 -4.66
CA ARG A 523 -31.59 15.82 -3.34
C ARG A 523 -32.98 15.42 -2.85
N SER A 524 -33.92 15.12 -3.77
CA SER A 524 -35.28 14.74 -3.41
C SER A 524 -35.33 13.36 -2.76
N ARG A 525 -34.46 12.44 -3.19
CA ARG A 525 -34.34 11.08 -2.66
C ARG A 525 -33.20 10.91 -1.67
N GLY A 526 -32.33 11.91 -1.53
CA GLY A 526 -31.10 11.82 -0.74
C GLY A 526 -30.11 10.78 -1.25
N VAL A 527 -30.14 10.48 -2.57
CA VAL A 527 -29.29 9.50 -3.23
C VAL A 527 -28.20 10.22 -4.02
N THR A 528 -26.97 9.70 -3.93
CA THR A 528 -25.86 10.10 -4.80
C THR A 528 -25.59 8.96 -5.77
N ARG A 529 -25.59 9.25 -7.07
CA ARG A 529 -25.28 8.30 -8.13
C ARG A 529 -23.90 8.56 -8.68
N ILE A 530 -23.12 7.51 -8.81
CA ILE A 530 -21.82 7.51 -9.45
C ILE A 530 -21.99 6.90 -10.83
N HIS A 531 -21.91 7.75 -11.84
CA HIS A 531 -22.01 7.36 -13.24
C HIS A 531 -20.60 7.09 -13.76
N VAL A 532 -20.24 5.82 -13.92
CA VAL A 532 -19.03 5.42 -14.63
C VAL A 532 -19.33 5.58 -16.12
N GLN A 533 -18.82 6.65 -16.73
CA GLN A 533 -19.12 7.00 -18.14
C GLN A 533 -18.08 6.45 -19.10
N LYS A 534 -16.84 6.22 -18.61
CA LYS A 534 -15.74 5.71 -19.41
C LYS A 534 -14.83 4.82 -18.59
N VAL A 535 -14.56 3.61 -19.09
CA VAL A 535 -13.46 2.74 -18.68
C VAL A 535 -12.76 2.30 -19.98
N LYS A 536 -11.53 2.73 -20.17
CA LYS A 536 -10.81 2.49 -21.42
C LYS A 536 -10.36 1.04 -21.57
N PHE A 537 -10.02 0.41 -20.46
CA PHE A 537 -9.45 -0.94 -20.46
C PHE A 537 -10.45 -1.95 -19.91
N ARG A 538 -10.79 -2.94 -20.70
CA ARG A 538 -11.85 -3.92 -20.42
C ARG A 538 -11.67 -4.68 -19.09
N HIS A 539 -10.43 -4.97 -18.68
CA HIS A 539 -10.17 -5.69 -17.42
C HIS A 539 -10.43 -4.84 -16.18
N LEU A 540 -10.50 -3.50 -16.32
CA LEU A 540 -10.75 -2.57 -15.22
C LEU A 540 -12.24 -2.28 -15.01
N GLY A 541 -13.09 -2.65 -15.96
CA GLY A 541 -14.53 -2.51 -15.81
C GLY A 541 -15.28 -2.09 -17.09
N TYR A 542 -16.47 -1.55 -16.89
CA TYR A 542 -17.39 -1.12 -17.94
C TYR A 542 -18.28 0.04 -17.46
N PRO A 543 -18.84 0.84 -18.35
CA PRO A 543 -19.75 1.93 -17.98
C PRO A 543 -21.01 1.42 -17.24
N GLY A 544 -21.43 2.15 -16.21
CA GLY A 544 -22.61 1.81 -15.42
C GLY A 544 -22.91 2.85 -14.36
N ILE A 545 -23.90 2.59 -13.51
CA ILE A 545 -24.34 3.50 -12.46
C ILE A 545 -24.42 2.73 -11.14
N ALA A 546 -23.82 3.29 -10.10
CA ALA A 546 -23.94 2.82 -8.74
C ALA A 546 -24.55 3.90 -7.85
N SER A 547 -25.49 3.53 -6.98
CA SER A 547 -26.23 4.44 -6.12
C SER A 547 -25.80 4.30 -4.67
N PHE A 548 -25.77 5.43 -3.96
CA PHE A 548 -25.32 5.52 -2.58
C PHE A 548 -26.19 6.46 -1.76
N LYS A 549 -26.26 6.17 -0.46
CA LYS A 549 -26.71 7.13 0.55
C LYS A 549 -25.49 7.77 1.21
N TYR A 550 -25.53 9.11 1.32
CA TYR A 550 -24.46 9.84 2.00
C TYR A 550 -24.75 10.00 3.48
N ASN A 551 -23.83 9.55 4.33
CA ASN A 551 -23.93 9.69 5.77
C ASN A 551 -23.35 11.04 6.22
N HIS A 552 -24.21 11.98 6.59
CA HIS A 552 -23.82 13.32 7.04
C HIS A 552 -23.06 13.34 8.38
N HIS A 553 -23.04 12.24 9.13
CA HIS A 553 -22.33 12.17 10.42
C HIS A 553 -20.85 11.83 10.28
N ASN A 554 -20.50 11.06 9.26
CA ASN A 554 -19.12 10.58 9.07
C ASN A 554 -18.60 10.78 7.65
N GLY A 555 -19.38 11.41 6.78
CA GLY A 555 -18.99 11.69 5.40
C GLY A 555 -18.86 10.48 4.47
N ARG A 556 -19.29 9.27 4.87
CA ARG A 556 -19.16 8.05 4.07
C ARG A 556 -20.34 7.84 3.13
N PHE A 557 -20.07 7.11 2.05
CA PHE A 557 -21.08 6.64 1.11
C PHE A 557 -21.45 5.19 1.42
N MET A 558 -22.74 4.94 1.60
CA MET A 558 -23.31 3.62 1.85
C MET A 558 -23.97 3.11 0.59
N ALA A 559 -23.64 1.88 0.18
CA ALA A 559 -24.28 1.26 -0.99
C ALA A 559 -25.80 1.24 -0.83
N PHE A 560 -26.48 1.58 -1.90
CA PHE A 560 -27.94 1.70 -1.92
C PHE A 560 -28.48 1.15 -3.23
N GLU A 561 -29.32 0.12 -3.11
CA GLU A 561 -30.07 -0.39 -4.27
C GLU A 561 -31.35 0.43 -4.41
N GLU A 562 -31.49 1.11 -5.54
CA GLU A 562 -32.71 1.85 -5.81
C GLU A 562 -33.87 0.87 -6.03
N PRO A 563 -34.99 0.99 -5.29
CA PRO A 563 -36.12 0.09 -5.46
C PRO A 563 -36.70 0.23 -6.87
N ALA A 564 -37.12 -0.89 -7.44
CA ALA A 564 -37.74 -0.95 -8.76
C ALA A 564 -39.03 -0.10 -8.85
N THR A 565 -39.65 0.20 -7.72
CA THR A 565 -40.80 1.13 -7.57
C THR A 565 -40.40 2.30 -6.68
N PRO A 566 -40.63 3.57 -7.09
CA PRO A 566 -40.09 4.75 -6.43
C PRO A 566 -40.56 5.06 -5.01
N ASP A 567 -41.59 4.39 -4.50
CA ASP A 567 -42.37 4.83 -3.34
C ASP A 567 -42.17 4.02 -2.05
N LEU A 568 -41.32 2.98 -2.05
CA LEU A 568 -41.06 2.20 -0.84
C LEU A 568 -39.73 2.64 -0.18
N PRO A 569 -39.74 2.97 1.11
CA PRO A 569 -38.49 3.21 1.85
C PRO A 569 -37.67 1.93 1.87
N ASP A 570 -36.37 2.06 1.55
CA ASP A 570 -35.45 0.92 1.63
C ASP A 570 -35.16 0.57 3.10
N PRO A 571 -35.57 -0.62 3.58
CA PRO A 571 -35.32 -1.04 4.95
C PRO A 571 -33.88 -1.49 5.19
N HIS A 572 -33.03 -1.56 4.16
CA HIS A 572 -31.71 -2.19 4.25
C HIS A 572 -30.53 -1.22 4.34
N VAL A 573 -30.76 0.11 4.32
CA VAL A 573 -29.67 1.08 4.52
C VAL A 573 -29.27 1.11 5.99
N THR A 574 -28.16 0.47 6.30
CA THR A 574 -27.50 0.57 7.61
C THR A 574 -26.39 1.61 7.57
N TRP A 575 -26.29 2.43 8.62
CA TRP A 575 -25.20 3.40 8.71
C TRP A 575 -23.93 2.72 9.19
N ASP A 576 -22.87 2.88 8.41
CA ASP A 576 -21.56 2.37 8.77
C ASP A 576 -20.85 3.34 9.72
N ASN A 577 -20.69 2.94 10.97
CA ASN A 577 -19.97 3.67 12.02
C ASN A 577 -18.64 3.00 12.39
N SER A 578 -18.19 1.99 11.62
CA SER A 578 -16.93 1.29 11.89
C SER A 578 -15.73 2.24 11.75
N ASN A 579 -14.72 2.05 12.57
CA ASN A 579 -13.43 2.72 12.40
C ASN A 579 -12.58 1.96 11.36
N TRP A 580 -12.38 2.55 10.20
CA TRP A 580 -11.64 1.92 9.10
C TRP A 580 -10.14 1.75 9.38
N LEU A 581 -9.55 2.54 10.28
CA LEU A 581 -8.18 2.30 10.75
C LEU A 581 -8.03 0.96 11.46
N SER A 582 -9.11 0.46 12.07
CA SER A 582 -9.10 -0.82 12.75
C SER A 582 -9.24 -2.02 11.80
N VAL A 583 -9.70 -1.79 10.57
CA VAL A 583 -9.75 -2.82 9.51
C VAL A 583 -8.34 -3.14 9.01
N LYS A 584 -7.45 -2.17 9.01
CA LYS A 584 -6.01 -2.42 8.94
C LYS A 584 -5.50 -2.74 10.35
N GLN A 585 -5.67 -3.97 10.79
CA GLN A 585 -4.53 -4.57 11.47
C GLN A 585 -3.36 -4.37 10.51
N PRO A 586 -2.20 -3.82 10.98
CA PRO A 586 -1.01 -4.03 10.19
C PRO A 586 -1.09 -5.52 9.89
N ILE A 587 -1.15 -5.87 8.63
CA ILE A 587 -0.83 -7.20 8.22
C ILE A 587 0.55 -7.34 8.86
N GLN A 588 0.63 -8.01 10.03
CA GLN A 588 1.76 -8.83 10.25
C GLN A 588 1.67 -9.74 9.04
N MET A 589 2.30 -9.29 7.96
CA MET A 589 2.63 -10.18 6.89
C MET A 589 3.35 -11.26 7.64
N SER A 590 2.66 -12.39 7.83
CA SER A 590 3.38 -13.59 8.13
C SER A 590 4.41 -13.61 7.05
N LEU A 591 5.67 -13.55 7.41
CA LEU A 591 6.80 -13.67 6.49
C LEU A 591 6.70 -14.96 5.66
N PHE A 592 5.59 -15.68 5.76
CA PHE A 592 5.35 -16.99 5.20
C PHE A 592 3.85 -17.15 4.90
N ASP A 593 3.41 -16.73 3.73
CA ASP A 593 2.37 -17.45 3.02
C ASP A 593 3.02 -18.77 2.57
N GLU A 594 2.71 -19.85 3.30
CA GLU A 594 3.00 -21.20 2.84
C GLU A 594 2.22 -21.42 1.55
N GLU A 595 2.87 -21.25 0.41
CA GLU A 595 2.46 -21.96 -0.80
C GLU A 595 2.66 -23.45 -0.51
N GLU A 596 1.56 -24.16 -0.31
CA GLU A 596 1.52 -25.62 -0.36
C GLU A 596 2.09 -26.08 -1.70
N SER A 597 3.37 -26.41 -1.71
CA SER A 597 3.94 -27.20 -2.79
C SER A 597 3.35 -28.61 -2.73
N ALA A 598 2.31 -28.84 -3.54
CA ALA A 598 1.85 -30.17 -3.89
C ALA A 598 2.90 -30.83 -4.79
N HIS A 599 3.91 -31.45 -4.19
CA HIS A 599 4.65 -32.52 -4.86
C HIS A 599 4.92 -33.64 -3.87
N GLY A 600 4.03 -34.65 -3.99
CA GLY A 600 4.27 -35.97 -3.43
C GLY A 600 5.50 -36.58 -4.12
N CYS A 601 6.48 -36.95 -3.31
CA CYS A 601 7.54 -37.85 -3.72
C CYS A 601 7.02 -39.31 -3.56
N PRO A 602 7.03 -40.15 -4.59
CA PRO A 602 6.84 -41.58 -4.40
C PRO A 602 8.18 -42.25 -4.06
N LYS A 603 8.18 -42.96 -2.96
CA LYS A 603 9.14 -43.98 -2.45
C LYS A 603 10.63 -43.66 -2.49
#